data_52a95718c3ed637956bea2327a83d83a
#
_entry.id   52a95718c3ed637956bea2327a83d83a
#
_cell.length_a   1.000
_cell.length_b   1.000
_cell.length_c   1.000
_cell.angle_alpha   90.00
_cell.angle_beta   90.00
_cell.angle_gamma   90.00
#
_symmetry.space_group_name_H-M   'P 1'
#
loop_
_entity.id
_entity.type
_entity.pdbx_description
1 polymer ?
#
loop_
_entity_poly.entity_id
_entity_poly.type
_entity_poly.pdbx_seq_one_letter_code
_entity_poly.pdbx_strand_id
1 'polypeptide(L)'
;MTVRVVLDAMGGDHAPRIPVEGALWALRELPELHVILVGQEDRIRAELARHPTEGLPLSIVHASQVVEMHEHTIAVKAKRDASIVVGMRLVRSGEAEAFVSMGNTGAVMAAALFHLGRIPGIDRPALATVYPTAHRPCLLLDIGANTDPKPWHLVQFAMMGVIYAERVLGWPNPRVGILSNGEEPGKGSILVQEAYRLLQESGLNFIGNVEGKDLSRGIAEVVVTDGFTGNVVIKHLEGTVSFLARFLKAQLTDGALDRLGLALALPGLILAMPGLVCLLPSLRRAFRHLDYREYGGAPLLGVNGVVIIGHGRSDAKAVKNAIRVAVRAVKEGMLEQIREGLESMTAHSPMSDTPKNPRISPTV
;
A
#
# COMPACT_ATOMS: atom_id res chain seq x y z
N MET A 1 16.21 15.25 -11.24
CA MET A 1 14.99 14.93 -12.01
C MET A 1 13.81 15.31 -11.14
N THR A 2 12.88 16.11 -11.62
CA THR A 2 11.65 16.45 -10.89
C THR A 2 10.66 15.31 -11.08
N VAL A 3 10.07 14.84 -9.99
CA VAL A 3 9.02 13.79 -9.99
C VAL A 3 7.67 14.46 -9.82
N ARG A 4 6.78 14.29 -10.80
CA ARG A 4 5.41 14.82 -10.77
C ARG A 4 4.47 13.75 -10.23
N VAL A 5 3.83 14.04 -9.12
CA VAL A 5 2.89 13.14 -8.45
C VAL A 5 1.50 13.75 -8.50
N VAL A 6 0.56 13.04 -9.10
CA VAL A 6 -0.87 13.37 -9.00
C VAL A 6 -1.38 12.93 -7.65
N LEU A 7 -2.00 13.85 -6.92
CA LEU A 7 -2.74 13.54 -5.71
C LEU A 7 -4.23 13.79 -5.94
N ASP A 8 -5.03 12.74 -5.73
CA ASP A 8 -6.50 12.86 -5.64
C ASP A 8 -6.87 13.69 -4.40
N ALA A 9 -7.15 14.98 -4.64
CA ALA A 9 -7.50 15.90 -3.57
C ALA A 9 -8.91 15.67 -3.00
N MET A 10 -9.72 14.85 -3.67
CA MET A 10 -11.10 14.52 -3.23
C MET A 10 -11.19 13.14 -2.57
N GLY A 11 -10.09 12.40 -2.48
CA GLY A 11 -10.04 11.07 -1.86
C GLY A 11 -9.92 11.10 -0.35
N GLY A 12 -10.73 10.27 0.33
CA GLY A 12 -10.70 10.10 1.78
C GLY A 12 -11.78 10.88 2.55
N ASP A 13 -11.97 10.48 3.81
CA ASP A 13 -13.08 10.94 4.67
C ASP A 13 -13.02 12.45 4.99
N HIS A 14 -11.84 13.06 4.86
CA HIS A 14 -11.59 14.46 5.23
C HIS A 14 -11.04 15.28 4.04
N ALA A 15 -11.38 14.90 2.81
CA ALA A 15 -11.02 15.63 1.61
C ALA A 15 -11.79 16.97 1.46
N PRO A 16 -11.16 18.03 0.94
CA PRO A 16 -9.80 18.12 0.43
C PRO A 16 -8.74 18.45 1.49
N ARG A 17 -9.14 18.74 2.74
CA ARG A 17 -8.27 19.27 3.78
C ARG A 17 -7.03 18.39 4.01
N ILE A 18 -7.24 17.12 4.33
CA ILE A 18 -6.13 16.21 4.65
C ILE A 18 -5.20 15.94 3.45
N PRO A 19 -5.71 15.65 2.23
CA PRO A 19 -4.87 15.55 1.05
C PRO A 19 -4.03 16.79 0.80
N VAL A 20 -4.62 17.99 0.88
CA VAL A 20 -3.90 19.26 0.68
C VAL A 20 -2.81 19.44 1.74
N GLU A 21 -3.13 19.27 3.02
CA GLU A 21 -2.17 19.39 4.11
C GLU A 21 -0.99 18.41 3.95
N GLY A 22 -1.27 17.15 3.62
CA GLY A 22 -0.25 16.13 3.38
C GLY A 22 0.64 16.45 2.17
N ALA A 23 0.05 17.00 1.09
CA ALA A 23 0.81 17.47 -0.06
C ALA A 23 1.79 18.60 0.31
N LEU A 24 1.34 19.58 1.09
CA LEU A 24 2.17 20.68 1.54
C LEU A 24 3.31 20.21 2.46
N TRP A 25 3.08 19.18 3.28
CA TRP A 25 4.15 18.58 4.09
C TRP A 25 5.16 17.84 3.21
N ALA A 26 4.70 17.12 2.18
CA ALA A 26 5.58 16.42 1.24
C ALA A 26 6.45 17.40 0.44
N LEU A 27 5.88 18.49 -0.07
CA LEU A 27 6.58 19.51 -0.83
C LEU A 27 7.69 20.22 -0.03
N ARG A 28 7.51 20.36 1.28
CA ARG A 28 8.53 20.95 2.17
C ARG A 28 9.69 20.01 2.48
N GLU A 29 9.47 18.69 2.38
CA GLU A 29 10.49 17.67 2.67
C GLU A 29 11.20 17.15 1.43
N LEU A 30 10.57 17.21 0.24
CA LEU A 30 11.05 16.60 -0.99
C LEU A 30 11.27 17.66 -2.07
N PRO A 31 12.49 18.19 -2.22
CA PRO A 31 12.79 19.29 -3.15
C PRO A 31 12.62 18.91 -4.63
N GLU A 32 12.67 17.63 -4.97
CA GLU A 32 12.44 17.11 -6.31
C GLU A 32 10.98 16.89 -6.67
N LEU A 33 10.05 17.09 -5.73
CA LEU A 33 8.63 16.80 -5.91
C LEU A 33 7.89 17.97 -6.55
N HIS A 34 7.05 17.68 -7.54
CA HIS A 34 5.96 18.54 -8.00
C HIS A 34 4.63 17.82 -7.75
N VAL A 35 3.69 18.44 -7.04
CA VAL A 35 2.37 17.87 -6.79
C VAL A 35 1.32 18.46 -7.73
N ILE A 36 0.55 17.60 -8.36
CA ILE A 36 -0.64 17.96 -9.14
C ILE A 36 -1.86 17.56 -8.35
N LEU A 37 -2.53 18.53 -7.72
CA LEU A 37 -3.79 18.31 -7.01
C LEU A 37 -4.92 18.18 -8.02
N VAL A 38 -5.63 17.06 -8.01
CA VAL A 38 -6.77 16.82 -8.92
C VAL A 38 -8.06 16.77 -8.13
N GLY A 39 -9.04 17.58 -8.55
CA GLY A 39 -10.37 17.62 -7.92
C GLY A 39 -11.13 18.92 -8.17
N GLN A 40 -12.13 19.21 -7.34
CA GLN A 40 -12.94 20.43 -7.43
C GLN A 40 -12.09 21.65 -7.08
N GLU A 41 -11.70 22.41 -8.10
CA GLU A 41 -10.71 23.49 -8.00
C GLU A 41 -11.06 24.52 -6.94
N ASP A 42 -12.32 24.95 -6.86
CA ASP A 42 -12.75 25.94 -5.87
C ASP A 42 -12.53 25.46 -4.43
N ARG A 43 -12.81 24.18 -4.16
CA ARG A 43 -12.60 23.57 -2.84
C ARG A 43 -11.11 23.44 -2.52
N ILE A 44 -10.30 23.07 -3.51
CA ILE A 44 -8.85 22.95 -3.35
C ILE A 44 -8.25 24.34 -3.08
N ARG A 45 -8.62 25.37 -3.86
CA ARG A 45 -8.15 26.75 -3.67
C ARG A 45 -8.56 27.32 -2.31
N ALA A 46 -9.80 27.08 -1.88
CA ALA A 46 -10.27 27.51 -0.56
C ALA A 46 -9.45 26.88 0.60
N GLU A 47 -9.02 25.62 0.43
CA GLU A 47 -8.16 24.97 1.44
C GLU A 47 -6.72 25.50 1.38
N LEU A 48 -6.14 25.64 0.18
CA LEU A 48 -4.79 26.19 0.00
C LEU A 48 -4.63 27.61 0.55
N ALA A 49 -5.68 28.44 0.46
CA ALA A 49 -5.69 29.81 1.01
C ALA A 49 -5.47 29.88 2.53
N ARG A 50 -5.62 28.75 3.24
CA ARG A 50 -5.38 28.64 4.68
C ARG A 50 -3.92 28.37 5.04
N HIS A 51 -3.07 28.16 4.03
CA HIS A 51 -1.69 27.73 4.21
C HIS A 51 -0.72 28.61 3.43
N PRO A 52 0.54 28.78 3.90
CA PRO A 52 1.58 29.41 3.10
C PRO A 52 2.01 28.48 1.96
N THR A 53 1.73 28.89 0.71
CA THR A 53 1.98 28.09 -0.49
C THR A 53 2.91 28.75 -1.49
N GLU A 54 3.38 29.96 -1.22
CA GLU A 54 4.27 30.71 -2.10
C GLU A 54 5.54 29.93 -2.44
N GLY A 55 5.86 29.84 -3.73
CA GLY A 55 7.08 29.18 -4.22
C GLY A 55 7.07 27.66 -4.20
N LEU A 56 5.98 27.03 -3.73
CA LEU A 56 5.87 25.56 -3.76
C LEU A 56 5.54 25.04 -5.17
N PRO A 57 6.22 23.97 -5.65
CA PRO A 57 5.97 23.37 -6.94
C PRO A 57 4.65 22.58 -6.92
N LEU A 58 3.54 23.31 -7.02
CA LEU A 58 2.16 22.81 -6.92
C LEU A 58 1.33 23.32 -8.09
N SER A 59 0.54 22.44 -8.68
CA SER A 59 -0.47 22.78 -9.68
C SER A 59 -1.81 22.14 -9.36
N ILE A 60 -2.89 22.68 -9.95
CA ILE A 60 -4.25 22.17 -9.79
C ILE A 60 -4.78 21.78 -11.16
N VAL A 61 -5.40 20.62 -11.25
CA VAL A 61 -6.17 20.17 -12.41
C VAL A 61 -7.62 19.97 -11.94
N HIS A 62 -8.55 20.65 -12.60
CA HIS A 62 -9.96 20.58 -12.27
C HIS A 62 -10.54 19.21 -12.60
N ALA A 63 -11.36 18.69 -11.70
CA ALA A 63 -12.23 17.54 -11.90
C ALA A 63 -13.55 17.80 -11.18
N SER A 64 -14.66 17.79 -11.91
CA SER A 64 -15.96 18.21 -11.39
C SER A 64 -16.64 17.16 -10.52
N GLN A 65 -16.29 15.87 -10.71
CA GLN A 65 -16.93 14.73 -10.08
C GLN A 65 -16.03 14.06 -9.05
N VAL A 66 -16.65 13.38 -8.10
CA VAL A 66 -15.97 12.58 -7.07
C VAL A 66 -16.58 11.18 -7.04
N VAL A 67 -15.75 10.15 -6.91
CA VAL A 67 -16.21 8.79 -6.56
C VAL A 67 -16.16 8.68 -5.05
N GLU A 68 -17.34 8.57 -4.43
CA GLU A 68 -17.48 8.53 -2.98
C GLU A 68 -17.02 7.18 -2.40
N MET A 69 -16.66 7.17 -1.10
CA MET A 69 -16.15 5.97 -0.43
C MET A 69 -17.13 4.79 -0.44
N HIS A 70 -18.42 5.06 -0.45
CA HIS A 70 -19.48 4.04 -0.44
C HIS A 70 -19.95 3.61 -1.83
N GLU A 71 -19.50 4.29 -2.89
CA GLU A 71 -19.93 3.96 -4.26
C GLU A 71 -19.30 2.67 -4.77
N HIS A 72 -20.05 1.98 -5.60
CA HIS A 72 -19.55 0.77 -6.27
C HIS A 72 -18.45 1.12 -7.29
N THR A 73 -17.48 0.25 -7.45
CA THR A 73 -16.32 0.42 -8.36
C THR A 73 -16.69 0.80 -9.80
N ILE A 74 -17.87 0.38 -10.27
CA ILE A 74 -18.37 0.70 -11.62
C ILE A 74 -18.63 2.20 -11.82
N ALA A 75 -18.78 2.99 -10.74
CA ALA A 75 -18.94 4.43 -10.80
C ALA A 75 -17.82 5.13 -11.59
N VAL A 76 -16.62 4.55 -11.61
CA VAL A 76 -15.48 5.02 -12.41
C VAL A 76 -15.79 5.09 -13.91
N LYS A 77 -16.64 4.19 -14.43
CA LYS A 77 -17.04 4.21 -15.86
C LYS A 77 -18.04 5.31 -16.15
N ALA A 78 -18.93 5.60 -15.21
CA ALA A 78 -19.99 6.60 -15.35
C ALA A 78 -19.45 8.02 -15.11
N LYS A 79 -18.59 8.19 -14.09
CA LYS A 79 -18.04 9.50 -13.69
C LYS A 79 -16.71 9.77 -14.41
N ARG A 80 -16.79 10.10 -15.68
CA ARG A 80 -15.61 10.31 -16.55
C ARG A 80 -14.75 11.51 -16.15
N ASP A 81 -15.29 12.44 -15.39
CA ASP A 81 -14.62 13.63 -14.86
C ASP A 81 -14.38 13.54 -13.34
N ALA A 82 -14.32 12.33 -12.80
CA ALA A 82 -13.95 12.13 -11.41
C ALA A 82 -12.43 12.33 -11.21
N SER A 83 -12.05 12.88 -10.04
CA SER A 83 -10.65 13.15 -9.68
C SER A 83 -9.73 11.93 -9.89
N ILE A 84 -10.19 10.73 -9.51
CA ILE A 84 -9.48 9.46 -9.75
C ILE A 84 -9.25 9.22 -11.24
N VAL A 85 -10.27 9.46 -12.08
CA VAL A 85 -10.20 9.20 -13.53
C VAL A 85 -9.30 10.22 -14.23
N VAL A 86 -9.47 11.49 -13.91
CA VAL A 86 -8.65 12.59 -14.44
C VAL A 86 -7.17 12.35 -14.06
N GLY A 87 -6.93 12.04 -12.79
CA GLY A 87 -5.57 11.75 -12.30
C GLY A 87 -4.89 10.57 -13.01
N MET A 88 -5.62 9.47 -13.24
CA MET A 88 -5.08 8.33 -14.00
C MET A 88 -4.76 8.67 -15.46
N ARG A 89 -5.54 9.59 -16.07
CA ARG A 89 -5.24 10.07 -17.44
C ARG A 89 -3.95 10.88 -17.48
N LEU A 90 -3.70 11.73 -16.49
CA LEU A 90 -2.44 12.49 -16.41
C LEU A 90 -1.21 11.58 -16.29
N VAL A 91 -1.33 10.47 -15.55
CA VAL A 91 -0.26 9.47 -15.51
C VAL A 91 -0.11 8.75 -16.85
N ARG A 92 -1.23 8.38 -17.48
CA ARG A 92 -1.20 7.72 -18.80
C ARG A 92 -0.61 8.58 -19.89
N SER A 93 -0.87 9.90 -19.91
CA SER A 93 -0.34 10.84 -20.88
C SER A 93 1.14 11.19 -20.65
N GLY A 94 1.72 10.77 -19.53
CA GLY A 94 3.10 11.13 -19.16
C GLY A 94 3.22 12.56 -18.60
N GLU A 95 2.10 13.20 -18.25
CA GLU A 95 2.11 14.49 -17.55
C GLU A 95 2.50 14.34 -16.08
N ALA A 96 2.40 13.13 -15.54
CA ALA A 96 2.87 12.77 -14.21
C ALA A 96 3.41 11.33 -14.19
N GLU A 97 4.29 11.04 -13.23
CA GLU A 97 4.93 9.73 -13.09
C GLU A 97 4.18 8.82 -12.11
N ALA A 98 3.38 9.38 -11.17
CA ALA A 98 2.69 8.59 -10.16
C ALA A 98 1.33 9.18 -9.80
N PHE A 99 0.46 8.31 -9.29
CA PHE A 99 -0.87 8.66 -8.74
C PHE A 99 -0.99 8.20 -7.29
N VAL A 100 -1.50 9.08 -6.42
CA VAL A 100 -1.76 8.81 -5.01
C VAL A 100 -3.22 9.16 -4.69
N SER A 101 -3.94 8.27 -4.01
CA SER A 101 -5.31 8.54 -3.55
C SER A 101 -5.59 7.90 -2.20
N MET A 102 -6.35 8.60 -1.37
CA MET A 102 -6.92 8.08 -0.12
C MET A 102 -8.40 7.70 -0.31
N GLY A 103 -8.86 7.62 -1.56
CA GLY A 103 -10.24 7.35 -1.92
C GLY A 103 -10.61 5.87 -1.88
N ASN A 104 -11.74 5.55 -2.49
CA ASN A 104 -12.26 4.19 -2.59
C ASN A 104 -11.28 3.27 -3.31
N THR A 105 -10.71 2.30 -2.58
CA THR A 105 -9.70 1.37 -3.08
C THR A 105 -10.12 0.65 -4.36
N GLY A 106 -11.35 0.12 -4.40
CA GLY A 106 -11.86 -0.57 -5.58
C GLY A 106 -12.01 0.35 -6.80
N ALA A 107 -12.41 1.61 -6.57
CA ALA A 107 -12.51 2.60 -7.63
C ALA A 107 -11.13 2.98 -8.18
N VAL A 108 -10.12 3.18 -7.32
CA VAL A 108 -8.74 3.46 -7.73
C VAL A 108 -8.17 2.29 -8.55
N MET A 109 -8.37 1.05 -8.08
CA MET A 109 -7.92 -0.16 -8.80
C MET A 109 -8.60 -0.29 -10.17
N ALA A 110 -9.92 -0.08 -10.23
CA ALA A 110 -10.67 -0.12 -11.48
C ALA A 110 -10.19 0.97 -12.46
N ALA A 111 -9.99 2.21 -11.98
CA ALA A 111 -9.47 3.31 -12.79
C ALA A 111 -8.05 3.01 -13.32
N ALA A 112 -7.17 2.47 -12.47
CA ALA A 112 -5.83 2.06 -12.87
C ALA A 112 -5.87 1.00 -13.98
N LEU A 113 -6.69 -0.03 -13.83
CA LEU A 113 -6.85 -1.08 -14.84
C LEU A 113 -7.44 -0.55 -16.16
N PHE A 114 -8.43 0.36 -16.11
CA PHE A 114 -9.06 0.90 -17.31
C PHE A 114 -8.19 1.93 -18.05
N HIS A 115 -7.44 2.74 -17.32
CA HIS A 115 -6.68 3.84 -17.90
C HIS A 115 -5.19 3.53 -18.10
N LEU A 116 -4.53 2.89 -17.16
CA LEU A 116 -3.12 2.52 -17.28
C LEU A 116 -2.94 1.14 -17.91
N GLY A 117 -3.89 0.24 -17.66
CA GLY A 117 -3.76 -1.17 -18.04
C GLY A 117 -2.79 -1.93 -17.11
N ARG A 118 -2.53 -3.18 -17.47
CA ARG A 118 -1.56 -4.05 -16.78
C ARG A 118 -0.21 -3.97 -17.45
N ILE A 119 0.84 -4.23 -16.69
CA ILE A 119 2.15 -4.50 -17.28
C ILE A 119 2.03 -5.73 -18.19
N PRO A 120 2.56 -5.71 -19.44
CA PRO A 120 2.55 -6.88 -20.31
C PRO A 120 3.15 -8.10 -19.60
N GLY A 121 2.46 -9.24 -19.64
CA GLY A 121 2.87 -10.46 -18.94
C GLY A 121 2.31 -10.59 -17.51
N ILE A 122 1.76 -9.55 -16.90
CA ILE A 122 1.04 -9.64 -15.63
C ILE A 122 -0.44 -9.91 -15.88
N ASP A 123 -0.95 -10.99 -15.28
CA ASP A 123 -2.36 -11.36 -15.41
C ASP A 123 -3.27 -10.60 -14.45
N ARG A 124 -2.78 -10.35 -13.24
CA ARG A 124 -3.51 -9.66 -12.18
C ARG A 124 -2.60 -8.71 -11.42
N PRO A 125 -3.00 -7.46 -11.19
CA PRO A 125 -2.30 -6.59 -10.25
C PRO A 125 -2.53 -7.09 -8.81
N ALA A 126 -1.59 -6.79 -7.92
CA ALA A 126 -1.71 -7.10 -6.50
C ALA A 126 -1.57 -5.82 -5.67
N LEU A 127 -2.38 -5.72 -4.62
CA LEU A 127 -2.24 -4.65 -3.63
C LEU A 127 -1.29 -5.13 -2.53
N ALA A 128 -0.20 -4.40 -2.31
CA ALA A 128 0.81 -4.75 -1.33
C ALA A 128 0.78 -3.82 -0.12
N THR A 129 1.17 -4.33 1.05
CA THR A 129 1.39 -3.49 2.23
C THR A 129 2.55 -4.02 3.05
N VAL A 130 3.18 -3.12 3.81
CA VAL A 130 4.20 -3.52 4.77
C VAL A 130 3.53 -3.91 6.08
N TYR A 131 3.68 -5.18 6.44
CA TYR A 131 3.19 -5.75 7.70
C TYR A 131 4.26 -5.56 8.80
N PRO A 132 3.92 -4.97 9.95
CA PRO A 132 4.87 -4.77 11.03
C PRO A 132 5.26 -6.10 11.69
N THR A 133 6.55 -6.27 11.96
CA THR A 133 7.08 -7.46 12.62
C THR A 133 8.01 -7.09 13.76
N ALA A 134 8.41 -8.07 14.56
CA ALA A 134 9.36 -7.88 15.65
C ALA A 134 10.79 -7.56 15.17
N HIS A 135 11.16 -7.97 13.95
CA HIS A 135 12.51 -7.85 13.43
C HIS A 135 12.56 -7.01 12.15
N ARG A 136 12.38 -7.64 10.98
CA ARG A 136 12.36 -6.98 9.69
C ARG A 136 10.93 -6.91 9.18
N PRO A 137 10.44 -5.74 8.72
CA PRO A 137 9.09 -5.65 8.17
C PRO A 137 8.89 -6.67 7.04
N CYS A 138 7.66 -7.15 6.89
CA CYS A 138 7.26 -8.09 5.86
C CYS A 138 6.36 -7.38 4.85
N LEU A 139 6.60 -7.57 3.56
CA LEU A 139 5.70 -7.13 2.50
C LEU A 139 4.65 -8.22 2.26
N LEU A 140 3.40 -7.93 2.54
CA LEU A 140 2.27 -8.84 2.34
C LEU A 140 1.54 -8.50 1.04
N LEU A 141 1.35 -9.48 0.16
CA LEU A 141 0.60 -9.44 -1.10
C LEU A 141 -0.27 -10.71 -1.22
N ASP A 142 -1.48 -10.66 -1.69
CA ASP A 142 -2.37 -9.59 -2.02
C ASP A 142 -3.23 -9.23 -0.79
N ILE A 143 -3.54 -7.95 -0.60
CA ILE A 143 -4.36 -7.52 0.54
C ILE A 143 -5.75 -7.02 0.15
N GLY A 144 -6.23 -7.40 -1.05
CA GLY A 144 -7.60 -7.05 -1.42
C GLY A 144 -7.87 -6.77 -2.89
N ALA A 145 -6.92 -7.00 -3.80
CA ALA A 145 -7.15 -6.83 -5.23
C ALA A 145 -7.85 -8.04 -5.87
N ASN A 146 -7.53 -9.26 -5.42
CA ASN A 146 -8.01 -10.50 -6.03
C ASN A 146 -8.48 -11.48 -4.97
N THR A 147 -9.77 -11.68 -4.85
CA THR A 147 -10.35 -12.61 -3.86
C THR A 147 -10.23 -14.07 -4.26
N ASP A 148 -10.12 -14.35 -5.54
CA ASP A 148 -10.01 -15.72 -6.09
C ASP A 148 -8.93 -15.76 -7.19
N PRO A 149 -7.65 -15.67 -6.81
CA PRO A 149 -6.54 -15.76 -7.76
C PRO A 149 -6.29 -17.21 -8.14
N LYS A 150 -5.62 -17.43 -9.28
CA LYS A 150 -5.09 -18.74 -9.67
C LYS A 150 -3.69 -18.94 -9.08
N PRO A 151 -3.17 -20.18 -8.98
CA PRO A 151 -1.87 -20.47 -8.37
C PRO A 151 -0.71 -19.66 -8.96
N TRP A 152 -0.64 -19.52 -10.29
CA TRP A 152 0.43 -18.74 -10.93
C TRP A 152 0.32 -17.23 -10.68
N HIS A 153 -0.89 -16.70 -10.32
CA HIS A 153 -1.00 -15.31 -9.90
C HIS A 153 -0.20 -15.06 -8.61
N LEU A 154 -0.20 -16.03 -7.68
CA LEU A 154 0.60 -15.91 -6.46
C LEU A 154 2.09 -15.90 -6.75
N VAL A 155 2.54 -16.64 -7.77
CA VAL A 155 3.93 -16.58 -8.25
C VAL A 155 4.25 -15.19 -8.82
N GLN A 156 3.36 -14.63 -9.65
CA GLN A 156 3.52 -13.27 -10.15
C GLN A 156 3.52 -12.23 -9.01
N PHE A 157 2.69 -12.40 -7.99
CA PHE A 157 2.69 -11.54 -6.81
C PHE A 157 4.02 -11.65 -6.05
N ALA A 158 4.55 -12.86 -5.87
CA ALA A 158 5.85 -13.08 -5.23
C ALA A 158 6.98 -12.36 -5.98
N MET A 159 7.03 -12.52 -7.30
CA MET A 159 8.02 -11.85 -8.13
C MET A 159 7.92 -10.32 -8.02
N MET A 160 6.72 -9.74 -8.20
CA MET A 160 6.52 -8.31 -8.06
C MET A 160 6.89 -7.83 -6.64
N GLY A 161 6.56 -8.63 -5.62
CA GLY A 161 6.89 -8.36 -4.23
C GLY A 161 8.40 -8.35 -3.98
N VAL A 162 9.13 -9.31 -4.54
CA VAL A 162 10.60 -9.38 -4.44
C VAL A 162 11.25 -8.16 -5.08
N ILE A 163 10.85 -7.81 -6.31
CA ILE A 163 11.38 -6.64 -7.01
C ILE A 163 11.08 -5.35 -6.22
N TYR A 164 9.87 -5.19 -5.70
CA TYR A 164 9.51 -4.05 -4.88
C TYR A 164 10.33 -4.01 -3.57
N ALA A 165 10.49 -5.15 -2.91
CA ALA A 165 11.27 -5.26 -1.68
C ALA A 165 12.74 -4.91 -1.91
N GLU A 166 13.35 -5.41 -2.99
CA GLU A 166 14.75 -5.14 -3.31
C GLU A 166 14.98 -3.69 -3.75
N ARG A 167 14.19 -3.20 -4.68
CA ARG A 167 14.45 -1.91 -5.34
C ARG A 167 13.89 -0.74 -4.55
N VAL A 168 12.64 -0.84 -4.10
CA VAL A 168 11.98 0.27 -3.40
C VAL A 168 12.23 0.24 -1.90
N LEU A 169 12.20 -0.94 -1.27
CA LEU A 169 12.41 -1.04 0.17
C LEU A 169 13.90 -1.23 0.55
N GLY A 170 14.76 -1.67 -0.38
CA GLY A 170 16.19 -1.88 -0.16
C GLY A 170 16.48 -3.15 0.64
N TRP A 171 15.65 -4.20 0.51
CA TRP A 171 15.84 -5.49 1.19
C TRP A 171 16.48 -6.50 0.23
N PRO A 172 17.77 -6.78 0.33
CA PRO A 172 18.45 -7.66 -0.62
C PRO A 172 18.05 -9.12 -0.44
N ASN A 173 17.82 -9.81 -1.56
CA ASN A 173 17.47 -11.23 -1.64
C ASN A 173 16.40 -11.66 -0.62
N PRO A 174 15.19 -11.04 -0.65
CA PRO A 174 14.17 -11.27 0.34
C PRO A 174 13.67 -12.73 0.31
N ARG A 175 13.46 -13.29 1.50
CA ARG A 175 12.83 -14.61 1.63
C ARG A 175 11.36 -14.50 1.28
N VAL A 176 10.89 -15.44 0.47
CA VAL A 176 9.50 -15.50 0.02
C VAL A 176 8.78 -16.63 0.75
N GLY A 177 7.64 -16.34 1.34
CA GLY A 177 6.73 -17.32 1.92
C GLY A 177 5.34 -17.27 1.30
N ILE A 178 4.57 -18.36 1.43
CA ILE A 178 3.14 -18.39 1.11
C ILE A 178 2.34 -18.55 2.40
N LEU A 179 1.33 -17.71 2.59
CA LEU A 179 0.50 -17.77 3.79
C LEU A 179 -0.36 -19.03 3.80
N SER A 180 -0.28 -19.79 4.90
CA SER A 180 -0.94 -21.08 5.05
C SER A 180 -1.44 -21.29 6.48
N ASN A 181 -2.18 -22.37 6.72
CA ASN A 181 -2.67 -22.81 8.01
C ASN A 181 -1.76 -23.86 8.69
N GLY A 182 -0.58 -24.13 8.15
CA GLY A 182 0.41 -25.04 8.69
C GLY A 182 1.74 -24.91 7.93
N GLU A 183 2.85 -25.27 8.58
CA GLU A 183 4.20 -25.11 8.07
C GLU A 183 4.56 -26.17 7.01
N GLU A 184 3.90 -27.34 7.05
CA GLU A 184 4.25 -28.47 6.18
C GLU A 184 3.82 -28.21 4.71
N PRO A 185 4.56 -28.70 3.72
CA PRO A 185 4.29 -28.46 2.28
C PRO A 185 2.89 -28.85 1.79
N GLY A 186 2.25 -29.82 2.44
CA GLY A 186 0.92 -30.30 2.08
C GLY A 186 -0.23 -29.54 2.73
N LYS A 187 0.04 -28.51 3.54
CA LYS A 187 -0.99 -27.70 4.20
C LYS A 187 -1.48 -26.56 3.30
N GLY A 188 -2.61 -25.99 3.71
CA GLY A 188 -3.27 -24.92 2.97
C GLY A 188 -4.42 -25.40 2.08
N SER A 189 -5.10 -24.46 1.47
CA SER A 189 -6.12 -24.69 0.45
C SER A 189 -5.48 -25.28 -0.82
N ILE A 190 -6.31 -25.80 -1.74
CA ILE A 190 -5.84 -26.28 -3.06
C ILE A 190 -4.99 -25.18 -3.76
N LEU A 191 -5.46 -23.94 -3.74
CA LEU A 191 -4.72 -22.79 -4.26
C LEU A 191 -3.31 -22.69 -3.67
N VAL A 192 -3.19 -22.79 -2.35
CA VAL A 192 -1.91 -22.67 -1.63
C VAL A 192 -0.98 -23.84 -1.97
N GLN A 193 -1.50 -25.07 -2.01
CA GLN A 193 -0.70 -26.27 -2.34
C GLN A 193 -0.18 -26.25 -3.78
N GLU A 194 -1.00 -25.82 -4.73
CA GLU A 194 -0.58 -25.69 -6.13
C GLU A 194 0.41 -24.53 -6.31
N ALA A 195 0.15 -23.38 -5.69
CA ALA A 195 1.07 -22.24 -5.73
C ALA A 195 2.41 -22.55 -5.04
N TYR A 196 2.41 -23.34 -3.96
CA TYR A 196 3.62 -23.81 -3.29
C TYR A 196 4.57 -24.53 -4.27
N ARG A 197 4.05 -25.47 -5.08
CA ARG A 197 4.84 -26.20 -6.07
C ARG A 197 5.45 -25.26 -7.11
N LEU A 198 4.64 -24.35 -7.63
CA LEU A 198 5.12 -23.37 -8.62
C LEU A 198 6.16 -22.41 -8.03
N LEU A 199 6.02 -22.00 -6.77
CA LEU A 199 6.98 -21.17 -6.09
C LEU A 199 8.31 -21.89 -5.84
N GLN A 200 8.31 -23.20 -5.55
CA GLN A 200 9.54 -23.98 -5.44
C GLN A 200 10.33 -24.02 -6.77
N GLU A 201 9.65 -23.99 -7.89
CA GLU A 201 10.24 -24.04 -9.23
C GLU A 201 10.57 -22.64 -9.79
N SER A 202 10.18 -21.57 -9.10
CA SER A 202 10.24 -20.18 -9.60
C SER A 202 11.65 -19.56 -9.60
N GLY A 203 12.61 -20.17 -8.92
CA GLY A 203 13.95 -19.58 -8.73
C GLY A 203 14.01 -18.46 -7.68
N LEU A 204 12.88 -18.09 -7.06
CA LEU A 204 12.84 -17.15 -5.95
C LEU A 204 13.42 -17.78 -4.67
N ASN A 205 13.86 -16.95 -3.73
CA ASN A 205 14.32 -17.41 -2.41
C ASN A 205 13.12 -17.88 -1.55
N PHE A 206 12.43 -18.92 -2.02
CA PHE A 206 11.22 -19.46 -1.43
C PHE A 206 11.54 -20.33 -0.21
N ILE A 207 10.95 -20.00 0.95
CA ILE A 207 11.15 -20.69 2.22
C ILE A 207 9.99 -21.63 2.62
N GLY A 208 8.90 -21.67 1.84
CA GLY A 208 7.76 -22.54 2.11
C GLY A 208 6.56 -21.82 2.71
N ASN A 209 5.74 -22.57 3.46
CA ASN A 209 4.56 -22.07 4.13
C ASN A 209 4.91 -21.16 5.33
N VAL A 210 4.11 -20.12 5.51
CA VAL A 210 4.18 -19.17 6.62
C VAL A 210 2.82 -19.14 7.30
N GLU A 211 2.75 -19.40 8.61
CA GLU A 211 1.50 -19.27 9.35
C GLU A 211 1.24 -17.82 9.79
N GLY A 212 -0.02 -17.52 10.12
CA GLY A 212 -0.39 -16.18 10.58
C GLY A 212 0.39 -15.69 11.80
N LYS A 213 0.79 -16.59 12.71
CA LYS A 213 1.65 -16.29 13.88
C LYS A 213 3.06 -15.84 13.48
N ASP A 214 3.56 -16.32 12.34
CA ASP A 214 4.93 -16.11 11.89
C ASP A 214 5.09 -14.79 11.12
N LEU A 215 3.98 -14.23 10.61
CA LEU A 215 3.98 -12.89 10.02
C LEU A 215 4.59 -11.86 11.00
N SER A 216 4.12 -11.86 12.25
CA SER A 216 4.64 -10.95 13.27
C SER A 216 6.07 -11.25 13.74
N ARG A 217 6.56 -12.48 13.50
CA ARG A 217 7.95 -12.86 13.76
C ARG A 217 8.92 -12.39 12.67
N GLY A 218 8.44 -12.14 11.45
CA GLY A 218 9.26 -11.71 10.32
C GLY A 218 10.19 -12.80 9.80
N ILE A 219 9.67 -14.03 9.65
CA ILE A 219 10.45 -15.16 9.10
C ILE A 219 10.67 -15.06 7.60
N ALA A 220 9.85 -14.27 6.90
CA ALA A 220 9.97 -13.94 5.48
C ALA A 220 9.80 -12.43 5.28
N GLU A 221 10.53 -11.87 4.32
CA GLU A 221 10.42 -10.46 3.95
C GLU A 221 9.29 -10.21 2.93
N VAL A 222 8.92 -11.24 2.15
CA VAL A 222 7.78 -11.18 1.22
C VAL A 222 6.87 -12.36 1.50
N VAL A 223 5.58 -12.12 1.77
CA VAL A 223 4.58 -13.18 1.96
C VAL A 223 3.42 -12.95 1.00
N VAL A 224 3.07 -14.00 0.26
CA VAL A 224 1.98 -13.97 -0.71
C VAL A 224 0.77 -14.74 -0.22
N THR A 225 -0.41 -14.24 -0.59
CA THR A 225 -1.71 -14.86 -0.28
C THR A 225 -2.76 -14.39 -1.29
N ASP A 226 -3.95 -14.96 -1.25
CA ASP A 226 -5.11 -14.38 -1.95
C ASP A 226 -5.58 -13.10 -1.26
N GLY A 227 -6.26 -12.23 -2.02
CA GLY A 227 -6.66 -10.92 -1.53
C GLY A 227 -7.76 -10.98 -0.46
N PHE A 228 -8.54 -12.05 -0.37
CA PHE A 228 -9.51 -12.20 0.72
C PHE A 228 -8.79 -12.45 2.04
N THR A 229 -7.91 -13.45 2.06
CA THR A 229 -7.12 -13.81 3.24
C THR A 229 -6.23 -12.63 3.69
N GLY A 230 -5.53 -11.99 2.76
CA GLY A 230 -4.67 -10.85 3.06
C GLY A 230 -5.45 -9.65 3.63
N ASN A 231 -6.63 -9.36 3.08
CA ASN A 231 -7.50 -8.30 3.62
C ASN A 231 -7.98 -8.62 5.05
N VAL A 232 -8.37 -9.87 5.30
CA VAL A 232 -8.76 -10.33 6.65
C VAL A 232 -7.61 -10.15 7.64
N VAL A 233 -6.38 -10.56 7.26
CA VAL A 233 -5.18 -10.43 8.09
C VAL A 233 -4.91 -8.96 8.45
N ILE A 234 -4.93 -8.06 7.47
CA ILE A 234 -4.67 -6.63 7.71
C ILE A 234 -5.79 -6.00 8.56
N LYS A 235 -7.05 -6.28 8.26
CA LYS A 235 -8.19 -5.77 9.05
C LYS A 235 -8.20 -6.29 10.48
N HIS A 236 -7.80 -7.56 10.67
CA HIS A 236 -7.66 -8.14 12.01
C HIS A 236 -6.54 -7.45 12.79
N LEU A 237 -5.38 -7.23 12.18
CA LEU A 237 -4.26 -6.50 12.79
C LEU A 237 -4.68 -5.09 13.22
N GLU A 238 -5.30 -4.31 12.31
CA GLU A 238 -5.81 -2.97 12.60
C GLU A 238 -6.79 -2.97 13.78
N GLY A 239 -7.72 -3.92 13.78
CA GLY A 239 -8.70 -4.10 14.85
C GLY A 239 -8.05 -4.46 16.18
N THR A 240 -7.10 -5.39 16.17
CA THR A 240 -6.39 -5.87 17.38
C THR A 240 -5.56 -4.76 18.02
N VAL A 241 -4.81 -4.00 17.23
CA VAL A 241 -4.04 -2.85 17.72
C VAL A 241 -4.95 -1.79 18.34
N SER A 242 -6.04 -1.47 17.67
CA SER A 242 -7.04 -0.49 18.16
C SER A 242 -7.76 -1.00 19.43
N PHE A 243 -8.07 -2.27 19.50
CA PHE A 243 -8.67 -2.90 20.69
C PHE A 243 -7.69 -2.84 21.86
N LEU A 244 -6.45 -3.27 21.68
CA LEU A 244 -5.45 -3.33 22.75
C LEU A 244 -5.18 -1.94 23.34
N ALA A 245 -5.05 -0.91 22.48
CA ALA A 245 -4.86 0.46 22.92
C ALA A 245 -6.03 0.98 23.79
N ARG A 246 -7.27 0.71 23.37
CA ARG A 246 -8.47 1.09 24.12
C ARG A 246 -8.62 0.29 25.40
N PHE A 247 -8.37 -1.02 25.35
CA PHE A 247 -8.42 -1.91 26.49
C PHE A 247 -7.45 -1.48 27.59
N LEU A 248 -6.18 -1.27 27.25
CA LEU A 248 -5.17 -0.80 28.21
C LEU A 248 -5.55 0.55 28.82
N LYS A 249 -6.04 1.49 27.99
CA LYS A 249 -6.50 2.79 28.50
C LYS A 249 -7.64 2.62 29.49
N ALA A 250 -8.65 1.81 29.16
CA ALA A 250 -9.80 1.58 30.05
C ALA A 250 -9.34 0.97 31.38
N GLN A 251 -8.53 -0.12 31.34
CA GLN A 251 -8.02 -0.76 32.56
C GLN A 251 -7.22 0.17 33.47
N LEU A 252 -6.55 1.18 32.90
CA LEU A 252 -5.74 2.14 33.67
C LEU A 252 -6.55 3.35 34.20
N THR A 253 -7.79 3.56 33.73
CA THR A 253 -8.54 4.79 34.03
C THR A 253 -9.95 4.58 34.58
N ASP A 254 -10.51 3.39 34.54
CA ASP A 254 -11.93 3.17 34.87
C ASP A 254 -12.22 3.06 36.36
N GLY A 255 -11.26 2.57 37.18
CA GLY A 255 -11.40 2.44 38.62
C GLY A 255 -11.02 3.71 39.40
N ALA A 256 -11.68 3.98 40.51
CA ALA A 256 -11.27 5.05 41.45
C ALA A 256 -9.88 4.78 42.06
N LEU A 257 -9.59 3.50 42.35
CA LEU A 257 -8.28 3.05 42.86
C LEU A 257 -7.19 3.16 41.77
N ASP A 258 -7.53 2.90 40.50
CA ASP A 258 -6.59 2.99 39.40
C ASP A 258 -6.20 4.45 39.14
N ARG A 259 -7.18 5.36 39.20
CA ARG A 259 -6.94 6.82 39.11
C ARG A 259 -6.11 7.34 40.30
N LEU A 260 -6.39 6.84 41.49
CA LEU A 260 -5.61 7.17 42.68
C LEU A 260 -4.18 6.63 42.56
N GLY A 261 -4.02 5.40 42.13
CA GLY A 261 -2.71 4.79 41.86
C GLY A 261 -1.90 5.56 40.83
N LEU A 262 -2.55 5.95 39.73
CA LEU A 262 -1.93 6.77 38.69
C LEU A 262 -1.51 8.16 39.23
N ALA A 263 -2.38 8.79 40.04
CA ALA A 263 -2.07 10.08 40.68
C ALA A 263 -0.89 9.98 41.67
N LEU A 264 -0.83 8.92 42.46
CA LEU A 264 0.27 8.64 43.38
C LEU A 264 1.58 8.28 42.68
N ALA A 265 1.51 7.67 41.48
CA ALA A 265 2.67 7.35 40.66
C ALA A 265 3.25 8.59 39.94
N LEU A 266 2.45 9.65 39.76
CA LEU A 266 2.82 10.83 39.00
C LEU A 266 4.12 11.54 39.50
N PRO A 267 4.34 11.75 40.82
CA PRO A 267 5.59 12.31 41.31
C PRO A 267 6.82 11.46 41.00
N GLY A 268 6.69 10.13 41.11
CA GLY A 268 7.74 9.18 40.72
C GLY A 268 8.04 9.21 39.23
N LEU A 269 7.00 9.32 38.40
CA LEU A 269 7.14 9.51 36.94
C LEU A 269 7.85 10.81 36.59
N ILE A 270 7.58 11.91 37.32
CA ILE A 270 8.28 13.20 37.13
C ILE A 270 9.77 13.06 37.47
N LEU A 271 10.10 12.38 38.56
CA LEU A 271 11.49 12.10 38.93
C LEU A 271 12.21 11.19 37.92
N ALA A 272 11.47 10.26 37.28
CA ALA A 272 11.97 9.38 36.23
C ALA A 272 12.06 10.06 34.83
N MET A 273 11.55 11.29 34.68
CA MET A 273 11.52 12.01 33.39
C MET A 273 12.86 12.06 32.66
N PRO A 274 14.03 12.32 33.30
CA PRO A 274 15.31 12.32 32.59
C PRO A 274 15.61 10.96 31.93
N GLY A 275 15.36 9.86 32.63
CA GLY A 275 15.51 8.50 32.10
C GLY A 275 14.51 8.21 30.99
N LEU A 276 13.26 8.62 31.13
CA LEU A 276 12.22 8.49 30.10
C LEU A 276 12.57 9.29 28.84
N VAL A 277 13.11 10.49 28.98
CA VAL A 277 13.59 11.31 27.85
C VAL A 277 14.70 10.58 27.09
N CYS A 278 15.63 9.90 27.78
CA CYS A 278 16.67 9.09 27.16
C CYS A 278 16.08 7.86 26.40
N LEU A 279 14.97 7.29 26.89
CA LEU A 279 14.28 6.17 26.24
C LEU A 279 13.35 6.59 25.10
N LEU A 280 12.91 7.84 25.06
CA LEU A 280 11.99 8.36 24.04
C LEU A 280 12.41 8.05 22.59
N PRO A 281 13.70 8.20 22.18
CA PRO A 281 14.11 7.87 20.82
C PRO A 281 13.93 6.39 20.49
N SER A 282 14.18 5.50 21.46
CA SER A 282 14.02 4.04 21.28
C SER A 282 12.55 3.64 21.25
N LEU A 283 11.74 4.20 22.15
CA LEU A 283 10.28 4.01 22.13
C LEU A 283 9.66 4.56 20.83
N ARG A 284 10.05 5.76 20.40
CA ARG A 284 9.60 6.33 19.12
C ARG A 284 9.97 5.44 17.93
N ARG A 285 11.17 4.84 17.91
CA ARG A 285 11.57 3.88 16.86
C ARG A 285 10.68 2.65 16.90
N ALA A 286 10.46 2.04 18.07
CA ALA A 286 9.59 0.88 18.22
C ALA A 286 8.15 1.17 17.75
N PHE A 287 7.58 2.29 18.18
CA PHE A 287 6.22 2.69 17.76
C PHE A 287 6.13 3.04 16.27
N ARG A 288 7.19 3.58 15.65
CA ARG A 288 7.22 3.83 14.20
C ARG A 288 7.06 2.54 13.41
N HIS A 289 7.69 1.45 13.82
CA HIS A 289 7.55 0.15 13.14
C HIS A 289 6.12 -0.42 13.20
N LEU A 290 5.33 -0.01 14.20
CA LEU A 290 3.93 -0.43 14.35
C LEU A 290 2.94 0.55 13.71
N ASP A 291 3.38 1.76 13.36
CA ASP A 291 2.53 2.80 12.79
C ASP A 291 2.39 2.62 11.28
N TYR A 292 1.26 2.09 10.81
CA TYR A 292 0.96 1.92 9.39
C TYR A 292 1.09 3.23 8.57
N ARG A 293 0.93 4.40 9.22
CA ARG A 293 1.06 5.72 8.60
C ARG A 293 2.50 6.03 8.15
N GLU A 294 3.49 5.37 8.75
CA GLU A 294 4.90 5.52 8.33
C GLU A 294 5.18 4.84 6.99
N TYR A 295 4.44 3.78 6.66
CA TYR A 295 4.64 3.02 5.42
C TYR A 295 3.97 3.66 4.19
N GLY A 296 3.09 4.66 4.40
CA GLY A 296 2.66 5.57 3.36
C GLY A 296 1.70 5.02 2.30
N GLY A 297 0.87 4.03 2.65
CA GLY A 297 -0.12 3.46 1.72
C GLY A 297 0.35 2.18 1.03
N ALA A 298 -0.57 1.57 0.29
CA ALA A 298 -0.41 0.29 -0.39
C ALA A 298 -0.11 0.52 -1.88
N PRO A 299 1.05 0.13 -2.40
CA PRO A 299 1.31 0.15 -3.84
C PRO A 299 0.45 -0.90 -4.56
N LEU A 300 -0.13 -0.50 -5.68
CA LEU A 300 -0.81 -1.39 -6.61
C LEU A 300 0.20 -1.86 -7.65
N LEU A 301 0.76 -3.03 -7.41
CA LEU A 301 1.78 -3.63 -8.28
C LEU A 301 1.14 -4.33 -9.48
N GLY A 302 1.80 -4.28 -10.64
CA GLY A 302 1.36 -4.97 -11.85
C GLY A 302 0.48 -4.13 -12.78
N VAL A 303 0.15 -2.89 -12.43
CA VAL A 303 -0.43 -1.90 -13.35
C VAL A 303 0.68 -1.11 -14.05
N ASN A 304 0.40 -0.59 -15.24
CA ASN A 304 1.37 0.14 -16.06
C ASN A 304 1.49 1.61 -15.61
N GLY A 305 1.77 1.82 -14.33
CA GLY A 305 1.96 3.13 -13.68
C GLY A 305 2.24 2.95 -12.19
N VAL A 306 2.84 3.95 -11.55
CA VAL A 306 3.02 3.97 -10.11
C VAL A 306 1.73 4.46 -9.45
N VAL A 307 1.05 3.59 -8.73
CA VAL A 307 -0.22 3.89 -8.04
C VAL A 307 -0.10 3.51 -6.57
N ILE A 308 -0.33 4.48 -5.69
CA ILE A 308 -0.32 4.27 -4.24
C ILE A 308 -1.71 4.56 -3.68
N ILE A 309 -2.26 3.61 -2.94
CA ILE A 309 -3.60 3.69 -2.36
C ILE A 309 -3.47 3.77 -0.84
N GLY A 310 -3.96 4.86 -0.25
CA GLY A 310 -4.03 5.01 1.19
C GLY A 310 -5.40 4.66 1.76
N HIS A 311 -5.53 4.74 3.06
CA HIS A 311 -6.79 4.48 3.76
C HIS A 311 -7.66 5.75 3.82
N GLY A 312 -8.98 5.63 3.71
CA GLY A 312 -9.91 6.78 3.78
C GLY A 312 -9.78 7.62 5.06
N ARG A 313 -9.38 7.00 6.17
CA ARG A 313 -9.12 7.67 7.46
C ARG A 313 -7.70 8.22 7.60
N SER A 314 -6.92 8.27 6.53
CA SER A 314 -5.55 8.80 6.55
C SER A 314 -5.51 10.23 7.09
N ASP A 315 -4.46 10.53 7.87
CA ASP A 315 -4.10 11.89 8.26
C ASP A 315 -3.07 12.49 7.28
N ALA A 316 -2.70 13.74 7.47
CA ALA A 316 -1.73 14.44 6.61
C ALA A 316 -0.36 13.74 6.58
N LYS A 317 0.05 13.11 7.69
CA LYS A 317 1.30 12.32 7.76
C LYS A 317 1.25 11.11 6.84
N ALA A 318 0.14 10.38 6.83
CA ALA A 318 -0.04 9.22 5.95
C ALA A 318 -0.05 9.63 4.48
N VAL A 319 -0.73 10.74 4.12
CA VAL A 319 -0.71 11.29 2.76
C VAL A 319 0.71 11.68 2.33
N LYS A 320 1.43 12.45 3.18
CA LYS A 320 2.83 12.80 2.93
C LYS A 320 3.69 11.56 2.66
N ASN A 321 3.53 10.54 3.48
CA ASN A 321 4.30 9.31 3.36
C ASN A 321 3.92 8.51 2.10
N ALA A 322 2.63 8.51 1.68
CA ALA A 322 2.19 7.92 0.43
C ALA A 322 2.84 8.60 -0.79
N ILE A 323 2.91 9.93 -0.78
CA ILE A 323 3.62 10.70 -1.81
C ILE A 323 5.13 10.34 -1.81
N ARG A 324 5.76 10.21 -0.64
CA ARG A 324 7.17 9.81 -0.53
C ARG A 324 7.42 8.41 -1.11
N VAL A 325 6.53 7.46 -0.85
CA VAL A 325 6.59 6.10 -1.45
C VAL A 325 6.46 6.19 -2.97
N ALA A 326 5.53 6.99 -3.49
CA ALA A 326 5.36 7.20 -4.92
C ALA A 326 6.62 7.78 -5.58
N VAL A 327 7.21 8.83 -4.99
CA VAL A 327 8.47 9.44 -5.45
C VAL A 327 9.60 8.40 -5.47
N ARG A 328 9.74 7.61 -4.41
CA ARG A 328 10.76 6.57 -4.32
C ARG A 328 10.56 5.50 -5.38
N ALA A 329 9.33 5.00 -5.57
CA ALA A 329 9.03 3.99 -6.57
C ALA A 329 9.35 4.46 -8.01
N VAL A 330 9.11 5.74 -8.31
CA VAL A 330 9.48 6.35 -9.59
C VAL A 330 11.01 6.44 -9.74
N LYS A 331 11.71 6.95 -8.72
CA LYS A 331 13.17 7.14 -8.76
C LYS A 331 13.93 5.83 -8.89
N GLU A 332 13.45 4.79 -8.25
CA GLU A 332 14.03 3.44 -8.31
C GLU A 332 13.60 2.64 -9.55
N GLY A 333 12.84 3.25 -10.48
CA GLY A 333 12.44 2.61 -11.73
C GLY A 333 11.59 1.35 -11.55
N MET A 334 10.68 1.34 -10.57
CA MET A 334 9.88 0.16 -10.19
C MET A 334 9.21 -0.53 -11.38
N LEU A 335 8.64 0.24 -12.32
CA LEU A 335 7.91 -0.31 -13.47
C LEU A 335 8.83 -1.06 -14.42
N GLU A 336 9.96 -0.48 -14.75
CA GLU A 336 10.99 -1.03 -15.63
C GLU A 336 11.55 -2.32 -15.02
N GLN A 337 11.84 -2.31 -13.73
CA GLN A 337 12.36 -3.48 -13.00
C GLN A 337 11.36 -4.63 -12.97
N ILE A 338 10.05 -4.35 -12.81
CA ILE A 338 9.01 -5.39 -12.88
C ILE A 338 8.94 -5.98 -14.30
N ARG A 339 9.06 -5.18 -15.35
CA ARG A 339 9.09 -5.67 -16.75
C ARG A 339 10.30 -6.56 -17.01
N GLU A 340 11.49 -6.11 -16.65
CA GLU A 340 12.74 -6.87 -16.79
C GLU A 340 12.72 -8.19 -15.99
N GLY A 341 12.19 -8.15 -14.76
CA GLY A 341 12.03 -9.33 -13.92
C GLY A 341 11.11 -10.38 -14.54
N LEU A 342 9.99 -9.94 -15.16
CA LEU A 342 9.10 -10.83 -15.90
C LEU A 342 9.77 -11.48 -17.10
N GLU A 343 10.50 -10.72 -17.89
CA GLU A 343 11.22 -11.25 -19.07
C GLU A 343 12.24 -12.31 -18.67
N SER A 344 12.99 -12.06 -17.57
CA SER A 344 13.96 -13.03 -17.07
C SER A 344 13.32 -14.32 -16.55
N MET A 345 12.16 -14.25 -15.87
CA MET A 345 11.45 -15.43 -15.39
C MET A 345 10.80 -16.24 -16.52
N THR A 346 10.23 -15.57 -17.52
CA THR A 346 9.65 -16.26 -18.69
C THR A 346 10.70 -16.94 -19.54
N ALA A 347 11.93 -16.42 -19.58
CA ALA A 347 13.05 -17.05 -20.28
C ALA A 347 13.57 -18.35 -19.60
N HIS A 348 13.36 -18.48 -18.28
CA HIS A 348 13.83 -19.64 -17.50
C HIS A 348 12.72 -20.63 -17.11
N SER A 349 11.46 -20.34 -17.43
CA SER A 349 10.33 -21.20 -17.05
C SER A 349 9.94 -22.13 -18.19
N PRO A 350 9.75 -23.46 -17.92
CA PRO A 350 9.20 -24.40 -18.90
C PRO A 350 7.71 -24.13 -19.24
N MET A 351 7.14 -23.03 -18.79
CA MET A 351 5.73 -22.65 -19.03
C MET A 351 5.44 -22.10 -20.44
N SER A 352 6.36 -22.22 -21.42
CA SER A 352 6.14 -21.82 -22.82
C SER A 352 5.06 -22.62 -23.56
N ASP A 353 4.53 -23.69 -22.97
CA ASP A 353 3.57 -24.61 -23.61
C ASP A 353 2.13 -24.55 -23.07
N THR A 354 1.72 -23.50 -22.39
CA THR A 354 0.29 -23.33 -22.10
C THR A 354 -0.43 -22.90 -23.38
N PRO A 355 -1.43 -23.65 -23.88
CA PRO A 355 -2.12 -23.34 -25.14
C PRO A 355 -2.80 -21.98 -24.98
N LYS A 356 -2.44 -21.03 -25.85
CA LYS A 356 -3.16 -19.78 -26.04
C LYS A 356 -4.64 -20.12 -26.24
N ASN A 357 -5.47 -19.65 -25.35
CA ASN A 357 -6.93 -19.83 -25.33
C ASN A 357 -7.50 -19.73 -26.76
N PRO A 358 -8.22 -20.74 -27.28
CA PRO A 358 -8.81 -20.67 -28.61
C PRO A 358 -9.79 -19.50 -28.61
N ARG A 359 -9.61 -18.59 -29.57
CA ARG A 359 -10.54 -17.50 -29.86
C ARG A 359 -11.93 -18.11 -30.07
N ILE A 360 -12.86 -17.82 -29.17
CA ILE A 360 -14.28 -18.11 -29.40
C ILE A 360 -14.69 -17.11 -30.50
N SER A 361 -14.84 -17.64 -31.73
CA SER A 361 -15.46 -16.92 -32.82
C SER A 361 -16.93 -16.66 -32.46
N PRO A 362 -17.47 -15.46 -32.65
CA PRO A 362 -18.90 -15.26 -32.50
C PRO A 362 -19.60 -15.95 -33.67
N THR A 363 -20.31 -17.02 -33.40
CA THR A 363 -21.30 -17.59 -34.36
C THR A 363 -22.59 -16.76 -34.22
N VAL A 364 -23.02 -16.26 -35.32
CA VAL A 364 -24.23 -15.59 -35.80
C VAL A 364 -25.45 -15.61 -34.87
#